data_25cfefee34af11579b8734ba2e28fb56
#
_entry.id   25cfefee34af11579b8734ba2e28fb56
#
_cell.length_a   1.000
_cell.length_b   1.000
_cell.length_c   1.000
_cell.angle_alpha   90.00
_cell.angle_beta   90.00
_cell.angle_gamma   90.00
#
_symmetry.space_group_name_H-M   'P 1'
#
loop_
_entity.id
_entity.type
_entity.pdbx_description
1 polymer ?
#
loop_
_entity_poly.entity_id
_entity_poly.type
_entity_poly.pdbx_seq_one_letter_code
_entity_poly.pdbx_strand_id
1 'polypeptide(L)'
;MSESSEPQRKKSLSQKLKDLWSYFTTYEKIWFFSILVLAIVFAILFPEEDINGVNGKLILALYLADIFLNVLCELLISKQSKWNFIVSLFVEITVILICVVLAYRFATMAATLFFWIPIDIISFINWSKHPDKKEEELTKVRKLSGWAEVAVIAGIVVWTIGVGYLLTLIDMGTELFNGNRTLEVIVCY
;
A
#
# COMPACT_ATOMS: atom_id res chain seq x y z
N MET A 1 4.32 -28.35 -43.45
CA MET A 1 5.37 -27.71 -42.63
C MET A 1 4.82 -27.67 -41.20
N SER A 2 5.25 -28.61 -40.37
CA SER A 2 4.80 -28.75 -38.99
C SER A 2 5.65 -27.85 -38.11
N GLU A 3 5.03 -26.83 -37.56
CA GLU A 3 5.63 -26.03 -36.49
C GLU A 3 5.74 -26.87 -35.22
N SER A 4 6.94 -27.25 -34.88
CA SER A 4 7.27 -27.95 -33.64
C SER A 4 7.12 -26.95 -32.48
N SER A 5 6.04 -27.06 -31.72
CA SER A 5 5.86 -26.39 -30.45
C SER A 5 6.93 -26.92 -29.45
N GLU A 6 8.00 -26.15 -29.26
CA GLU A 6 8.95 -26.39 -28.17
C GLU A 6 8.22 -26.31 -26.82
N PRO A 7 8.40 -27.28 -25.92
CA PRO A 7 7.79 -27.23 -24.59
C PRO A 7 8.46 -26.07 -23.80
N GLN A 8 7.69 -25.07 -23.42
CA GLN A 8 8.13 -23.99 -22.54
C GLN A 8 8.62 -24.58 -21.23
N ARG A 9 9.93 -24.67 -21.09
CA ARG A 9 10.62 -25.14 -19.88
C ARG A 9 10.24 -24.21 -18.73
N LYS A 10 9.52 -24.74 -17.73
CA LYS A 10 9.13 -23.97 -16.53
C LYS A 10 10.38 -23.36 -15.87
N LYS A 11 10.55 -22.06 -15.96
CA LYS A 11 11.66 -21.34 -15.34
C LYS A 11 11.67 -21.61 -13.84
N SER A 12 12.83 -21.93 -13.28
CA SER A 12 13.03 -22.06 -11.83
C SER A 12 12.68 -20.77 -11.11
N LEU A 13 12.23 -20.87 -9.85
CA LEU A 13 11.90 -19.70 -9.02
C LEU A 13 13.10 -18.70 -8.94
N SER A 14 14.31 -19.24 -8.83
CA SER A 14 15.55 -18.43 -8.81
C SER A 14 15.80 -17.67 -10.14
N GLN A 15 15.42 -18.26 -11.26
CA GLN A 15 15.52 -17.60 -12.56
C GLN A 15 14.49 -16.49 -12.69
N LYS A 16 13.25 -16.72 -12.23
CA LYS A 16 12.21 -15.69 -12.21
C LYS A 16 12.59 -14.50 -11.33
N LEU A 17 13.20 -14.75 -10.16
CA LEU A 17 13.69 -13.72 -9.27
C LEU A 17 14.86 -12.92 -9.88
N LYS A 18 15.79 -13.60 -10.56
CA LYS A 18 16.87 -12.92 -11.28
C LYS A 18 16.36 -12.06 -12.43
N ASP A 19 15.40 -12.59 -13.20
CA ASP A 19 14.77 -11.84 -14.29
C ASP A 19 14.05 -10.60 -13.75
N LEU A 20 13.29 -10.74 -12.64
CA LEU A 20 12.64 -9.64 -11.97
C LEU A 20 13.64 -8.60 -11.46
N TRP A 21 14.77 -9.06 -10.87
CA TRP A 21 15.81 -8.18 -10.37
C TRP A 21 16.58 -7.45 -11.49
N SER A 22 16.76 -8.10 -12.64
CA SER A 22 17.38 -7.48 -13.82
C SER A 22 16.50 -6.39 -14.45
N TYR A 23 15.20 -6.41 -14.17
CA TYR A 23 14.22 -5.46 -14.66
C TYR A 23 14.39 -4.05 -14.05
N PHE A 24 14.96 -3.98 -12.83
CA PHE A 24 15.21 -2.71 -12.15
C PHE A 24 16.55 -2.10 -12.55
N THR A 25 16.55 -0.79 -12.76
CA THR A 25 17.76 0.00 -13.03
C THR A 25 18.68 0.06 -11.81
N THR A 26 19.95 0.39 -12.01
CA THR A 26 20.90 0.55 -10.89
C THR A 26 20.44 1.64 -9.91
N TYR A 27 19.86 2.73 -10.42
CA TYR A 27 19.30 3.81 -9.60
C TYR A 27 18.17 3.32 -8.70
N GLU A 28 17.21 2.59 -9.25
CA GLU A 28 16.07 2.04 -8.49
C GLU A 28 16.53 1.06 -7.40
N LYS A 29 17.55 0.26 -7.69
CA LYS A 29 18.16 -0.64 -6.70
C LYS A 29 18.82 0.12 -5.55
N ILE A 30 19.61 1.16 -5.87
CA ILE A 30 20.24 2.01 -4.86
C ILE A 30 19.19 2.69 -4.01
N TRP A 31 18.15 3.26 -4.63
CA TRP A 31 17.05 3.90 -3.94
C TRP A 31 16.32 2.94 -2.99
N PHE A 32 15.97 1.74 -3.46
CA PHE A 32 15.34 0.69 -2.67
C PHE A 32 16.15 0.33 -1.43
N PHE A 33 17.43 0.01 -1.61
CA PHE A 33 18.30 -0.35 -0.49
C PHE A 33 18.56 0.81 0.46
N SER A 34 18.67 2.02 -0.04
CA SER A 34 18.87 3.20 0.80
C SER A 34 17.71 3.41 1.78
N ILE A 35 16.47 3.24 1.30
CA ILE A 35 15.30 3.36 2.16
C ILE A 35 15.24 2.23 3.18
N LEU A 36 15.52 0.98 2.78
CA LEU A 36 15.54 -0.16 3.71
C LEU A 36 16.61 -0.02 4.78
N VAL A 37 17.82 0.40 4.39
CA VAL A 37 18.90 0.66 5.36
C VAL A 37 18.50 1.77 6.32
N LEU A 38 17.92 2.86 5.82
CA LEU A 38 17.44 3.96 6.65
C LEU A 38 16.36 3.48 7.62
N ALA A 39 15.38 2.70 7.15
CA ALA A 39 14.34 2.13 8.00
C ALA A 39 14.90 1.25 9.11
N ILE A 40 15.89 0.39 8.80
CA ILE A 40 16.57 -0.45 9.80
C ILE A 40 17.34 0.40 10.81
N VAL A 41 18.04 1.43 10.34
CA VAL A 41 18.77 2.35 11.24
C VAL A 41 17.81 3.05 12.20
N PHE A 42 16.67 3.56 11.70
CA PHE A 42 15.65 4.16 12.56
C PHE A 42 15.04 3.15 13.53
N ALA A 43 14.79 1.93 13.10
CA ALA A 43 14.28 0.85 13.93
C ALA A 43 15.25 0.50 15.10
N ILE A 44 16.56 0.62 14.89
CA ILE A 44 17.56 0.38 15.93
C ILE A 44 17.68 1.59 16.88
N LEU A 45 17.60 2.82 16.33
CA LEU A 45 17.73 4.05 17.12
C LEU A 45 16.48 4.35 17.95
N PHE A 46 15.31 3.96 17.48
CA PHE A 46 14.02 4.21 18.10
C PHE A 46 13.24 2.89 18.22
N PRO A 47 13.64 2.02 19.19
CA PRO A 47 12.94 0.76 19.40
C PRO A 47 11.51 1.03 19.89
N GLU A 48 10.56 0.26 19.39
CA GLU A 48 9.16 0.32 19.81
C GLU A 48 9.00 -0.31 21.21
N GLU A 49 8.17 0.33 22.02
CA GLU A 49 7.78 -0.19 23.33
C GLU A 49 6.62 -1.20 23.21
N ASP A 50 6.41 -1.98 24.25
CA ASP A 50 5.28 -2.90 24.33
C ASP A 50 3.97 -2.11 24.44
N ILE A 51 3.03 -2.31 23.52
CA ILE A 51 1.75 -1.60 23.47
C ILE A 51 0.60 -2.61 23.53
N ASN A 52 -0.38 -2.39 24.39
CA ASN A 52 -1.57 -3.25 24.54
C ASN A 52 -1.25 -4.74 24.76
N GLY A 53 -0.14 -5.05 25.45
CA GLY A 53 0.31 -6.43 25.68
C GLY A 53 0.98 -7.09 24.47
N VAL A 54 1.19 -6.35 23.38
CA VAL A 54 1.93 -6.79 22.20
C VAL A 54 3.39 -6.37 22.33
N ASN A 55 4.30 -7.31 22.07
CA ASN A 55 5.74 -7.06 22.18
C ASN A 55 6.19 -6.03 21.12
N GLY A 56 6.94 -5.00 21.54
CA GLY A 56 7.45 -3.94 20.68
C GLY A 56 8.27 -4.45 19.50
N LYS A 57 8.98 -5.59 19.65
CA LYS A 57 9.69 -6.23 18.53
C LYS A 57 8.76 -6.73 17.43
N LEU A 58 7.55 -7.19 17.78
CA LEU A 58 6.55 -7.61 16.81
C LEU A 58 5.98 -6.38 16.08
N ILE A 59 5.71 -5.31 16.81
CA ILE A 59 5.25 -4.03 16.27
C ILE A 59 6.28 -3.49 15.27
N LEU A 60 7.54 -3.48 15.67
CA LEU A 60 8.65 -3.07 14.81
C LEU A 60 8.77 -3.92 13.55
N ALA A 61 8.62 -5.24 13.69
CA ALA A 61 8.65 -6.15 12.55
C ALA A 61 7.51 -5.89 11.55
N LEU A 62 6.30 -5.55 12.05
CA LEU A 62 5.17 -5.15 11.22
C LEU A 62 5.44 -3.85 10.46
N TYR A 63 6.00 -2.83 11.13
CA TYR A 63 6.39 -1.59 10.46
C TYR A 63 7.46 -1.79 9.40
N LEU A 64 8.49 -2.59 9.69
CA LEU A 64 9.51 -2.90 8.70
C LEU A 64 8.96 -3.69 7.50
N ALA A 65 8.03 -4.61 7.75
CA ALA A 65 7.35 -5.34 6.68
C ALA A 65 6.50 -4.40 5.82
N ASP A 66 5.77 -3.47 6.45
CA ASP A 66 4.97 -2.46 5.77
C ASP A 66 5.85 -1.56 4.90
N ILE A 67 6.95 -1.02 5.44
CA ILE A 67 7.90 -0.19 4.68
C ILE A 67 8.48 -0.98 3.49
N PHE A 68 8.89 -2.22 3.70
CA PHE A 68 9.42 -3.08 2.64
C PHE A 68 8.41 -3.28 1.51
N LEU A 69 7.17 -3.60 1.84
CA LEU A 69 6.10 -3.83 0.87
C LEU A 69 5.74 -2.54 0.12
N ASN A 70 5.66 -1.40 0.82
CA ASN A 70 5.40 -0.09 0.22
C ASN A 70 6.49 0.28 -0.79
N VAL A 71 7.77 0.17 -0.41
CA VAL A 71 8.88 0.49 -1.31
C VAL A 71 8.91 -0.45 -2.52
N LEU A 72 8.59 -1.73 -2.34
CA LEU A 72 8.44 -2.67 -3.44
C LEU A 72 7.26 -2.31 -4.35
N CYS A 73 6.13 -1.90 -3.78
CA CYS A 73 4.96 -1.45 -4.52
C CYS A 73 5.31 -0.25 -5.40
N GLU A 74 5.98 0.77 -4.86
CA GLU A 74 6.44 1.96 -5.60
C GLU A 74 7.36 1.60 -6.78
N LEU A 75 8.27 0.65 -6.59
CA LEU A 75 9.11 0.15 -7.69
C LEU A 75 8.29 -0.52 -8.79
N LEU A 76 7.25 -1.27 -8.44
CA LEU A 76 6.37 -1.91 -9.41
C LEU A 76 5.48 -0.88 -10.13
N ILE A 77 5.04 0.16 -9.43
CA ILE A 77 4.31 1.29 -10.01
C ILE A 77 5.16 2.02 -11.03
N SER A 78 6.43 2.31 -10.72
CA SER A 78 7.35 2.98 -11.65
C SER A 78 7.53 2.20 -12.96
N LYS A 79 7.36 0.89 -12.93
CA LYS A 79 7.38 -0.01 -14.09
C LYS A 79 6.02 -0.27 -14.71
N GLN A 80 4.95 0.36 -14.22
CA GLN A 80 3.58 0.12 -14.68
C GLN A 80 3.17 -1.38 -14.66
N SER A 81 3.72 -2.13 -13.71
CA SER A 81 3.50 -3.57 -13.59
C SER A 81 2.16 -3.84 -12.88
N LYS A 82 1.33 -4.71 -13.44
CA LYS A 82 0.08 -5.15 -12.78
C LYS A 82 0.30 -5.82 -11.41
N TRP A 83 1.52 -6.27 -11.14
CA TRP A 83 1.87 -6.89 -9.86
C TRP A 83 1.90 -5.90 -8.69
N ASN A 84 1.96 -4.58 -8.98
CA ASN A 84 1.86 -3.57 -7.93
C ASN A 84 0.55 -3.70 -7.13
N PHE A 85 -0.58 -4.00 -7.79
CA PHE A 85 -1.87 -4.17 -7.11
C PHE A 85 -1.90 -5.38 -6.17
N ILE A 86 -1.18 -6.45 -6.52
CA ILE A 86 -1.04 -7.61 -5.62
C ILE A 86 -0.18 -7.27 -4.41
N VAL A 87 0.94 -6.56 -4.62
CA VAL A 87 1.80 -6.12 -3.52
C VAL A 87 1.06 -5.10 -2.65
N SER A 88 0.30 -4.18 -3.25
CA SER A 88 -0.55 -3.23 -2.53
C SER A 88 -1.54 -3.94 -1.60
N LEU A 89 -2.20 -5.02 -2.04
CA LEU A 89 -3.08 -5.79 -1.16
C LEU A 89 -2.36 -6.34 0.08
N PHE A 90 -1.08 -6.71 -0.03
CA PHE A 90 -0.29 -7.10 1.14
C PHE A 90 0.05 -5.90 2.03
N VAL A 91 0.33 -4.73 1.45
CA VAL A 91 0.47 -3.47 2.20
C VAL A 91 -0.80 -3.19 3.00
N GLU A 92 -1.96 -3.27 2.36
CA GLU A 92 -3.24 -3.02 3.00
C GLU A 92 -3.51 -3.99 4.17
N ILE A 93 -3.12 -5.25 4.03
CA ILE A 93 -3.21 -6.23 5.12
C ILE A 93 -2.29 -5.85 6.28
N THR A 94 -1.05 -5.43 6.02
CA THR A 94 -0.13 -4.99 7.09
C THR A 94 -0.63 -3.73 7.78
N VAL A 95 -1.17 -2.77 7.05
CA VAL A 95 -1.81 -1.56 7.61
C VAL A 95 -2.97 -1.93 8.54
N ILE A 96 -3.86 -2.84 8.12
CA ILE A 96 -4.96 -3.31 8.97
C ILE A 96 -4.43 -3.99 10.24
N LEU A 97 -3.42 -4.86 10.11
CA LEU A 97 -2.81 -5.53 11.26
C LEU A 97 -2.20 -4.52 12.24
N ILE A 98 -1.49 -3.52 11.75
CA ILE A 98 -0.93 -2.44 12.58
C ILE A 98 -2.05 -1.68 13.29
N CYS A 99 -3.12 -1.29 12.58
CA CYS A 99 -4.26 -0.60 13.17
C CYS A 99 -4.95 -1.42 14.25
N VAL A 100 -5.12 -2.72 14.05
CA VAL A 100 -5.73 -3.63 15.03
C VAL A 100 -4.83 -3.82 16.25
N VAL A 101 -3.52 -4.07 16.04
CA VAL A 101 -2.55 -4.30 17.11
C VAL A 101 -2.41 -3.09 18.01
N LEU A 102 -2.36 -1.90 17.44
CA LEU A 102 -2.19 -0.66 18.19
C LEU A 102 -3.52 -0.08 18.70
N ALA A 103 -4.65 -0.66 18.27
CA ALA A 103 -6.00 -0.23 18.61
C ALA A 103 -6.26 1.27 18.34
N TYR A 104 -5.65 1.83 17.29
CA TYR A 104 -5.86 3.21 16.86
C TYR A 104 -5.96 3.33 15.33
N ARG A 105 -6.25 4.54 14.82
CA ARG A 105 -6.40 4.82 13.39
C ARG A 105 -7.54 4.04 12.71
N PHE A 106 -8.68 3.95 13.37
CA PHE A 106 -9.86 3.28 12.81
C PHE A 106 -10.33 3.88 11.48
N ALA A 107 -10.12 5.17 11.27
CA ALA A 107 -10.40 5.83 9.99
C ALA A 107 -9.52 5.27 8.87
N THR A 108 -8.22 5.09 9.12
CA THR A 108 -7.28 4.48 8.17
C THR A 108 -7.72 3.06 7.86
N MET A 109 -8.06 2.27 8.88
CA MET A 109 -8.55 0.89 8.69
C MET A 109 -9.85 0.85 7.85
N ALA A 110 -10.79 1.75 8.11
CA ALA A 110 -12.02 1.86 7.33
C ALA A 110 -11.75 2.25 5.87
N ALA A 111 -10.89 3.24 5.64
CA ALA A 111 -10.48 3.64 4.29
C ALA A 111 -9.78 2.48 3.56
N THR A 112 -8.91 1.75 4.23
CA THR A 112 -8.24 0.57 3.67
C THR A 112 -9.23 -0.50 3.24
N LEU A 113 -10.18 -0.87 4.11
CA LEU A 113 -11.16 -1.93 3.85
C LEU A 113 -12.17 -1.56 2.75
N PHE A 114 -12.70 -0.33 2.79
CA PHE A 114 -13.81 0.06 1.93
C PHE A 114 -13.39 0.80 0.65
N PHE A 115 -12.18 1.29 0.59
CA PHE A 115 -11.71 2.08 -0.53
C PHE A 115 -10.48 1.45 -1.21
N TRP A 116 -9.36 1.28 -0.51
CA TRP A 116 -8.11 0.83 -1.13
C TRP A 116 -8.17 -0.61 -1.62
N ILE A 117 -8.57 -1.56 -0.79
CA ILE A 117 -8.68 -2.97 -1.18
C ILE A 117 -9.61 -3.17 -2.39
N PRO A 118 -10.85 -2.61 -2.42
CA PRO A 118 -11.71 -2.72 -3.60
C PRO A 118 -11.11 -2.09 -4.85
N ILE A 119 -10.45 -0.94 -4.75
CA ILE A 119 -9.79 -0.29 -5.89
C ILE A 119 -8.67 -1.15 -6.43
N ASP A 120 -7.82 -1.71 -5.60
CA ASP A 120 -6.72 -2.57 -6.03
C ASP A 120 -7.21 -3.81 -6.75
N ILE A 121 -8.24 -4.47 -6.22
CA ILE A 121 -8.87 -5.63 -6.87
C ILE A 121 -9.43 -5.26 -8.24
N ILE A 122 -10.20 -4.17 -8.33
CA ILE A 122 -10.80 -3.71 -9.59
C ILE A 122 -9.69 -3.32 -10.59
N SER A 123 -8.67 -2.63 -10.12
CA SER A 123 -7.54 -2.21 -10.95
C SER A 123 -6.76 -3.41 -11.46
N PHE A 124 -6.47 -4.39 -10.61
CA PHE A 124 -5.80 -5.62 -11.03
C PHE A 124 -6.59 -6.36 -12.11
N ILE A 125 -7.91 -6.51 -11.92
CA ILE A 125 -8.80 -7.17 -12.91
C ILE A 125 -8.78 -6.39 -14.23
N ASN A 126 -8.87 -5.07 -14.19
CA ASN A 126 -8.87 -4.23 -15.39
C ASN A 126 -7.52 -4.31 -16.12
N TRP A 127 -6.41 -4.19 -15.40
CA TRP A 127 -5.08 -4.30 -16.00
C TRP A 127 -4.79 -5.69 -16.54
N SER A 128 -5.28 -6.74 -15.90
CA SER A 128 -5.12 -8.13 -16.37
C SER A 128 -5.84 -8.42 -17.68
N LYS A 129 -6.86 -7.62 -18.01
CA LYS A 129 -7.61 -7.72 -19.30
C LYS A 129 -6.92 -7.01 -20.47
N HIS A 130 -5.95 -6.13 -20.17
CA HIS A 130 -5.20 -5.43 -21.20
C HIS A 130 -3.93 -6.20 -21.53
N PRO A 131 -3.60 -6.42 -22.81
CA PRO A 131 -2.33 -7.04 -23.19
C PRO A 131 -1.19 -6.17 -22.69
N ASP A 132 -0.13 -6.82 -22.14
CA ASP A 132 1.08 -6.13 -21.72
C ASP A 132 1.63 -5.34 -22.91
N LYS A 133 1.51 -4.02 -22.88
CA LYS A 133 2.05 -3.13 -23.89
C LYS A 133 3.57 -3.17 -23.79
N LYS A 134 4.25 -3.17 -24.94
CA LYS A 134 5.72 -3.04 -24.99
C LYS A 134 6.13 -1.76 -24.29
N GLU A 135 7.30 -1.76 -23.64
CA GLU A 135 7.85 -0.65 -22.83
C GLU A 135 7.83 0.73 -23.49
N GLU A 136 7.65 0.80 -24.80
CA GLU A 136 7.65 2.06 -25.58
C GLU A 136 6.28 2.76 -25.65
N GLU A 137 5.19 2.10 -25.27
CA GLU A 137 3.86 2.69 -25.28
C GLU A 137 3.40 3.05 -23.86
N LEU A 138 3.80 4.25 -23.39
CA LEU A 138 3.23 4.85 -22.19
C LEU A 138 1.70 4.90 -22.31
N THR A 139 1.02 4.35 -21.30
CA THR A 139 -0.43 4.43 -21.21
C THR A 139 -0.84 5.91 -21.18
N LYS A 140 -1.52 6.40 -22.23
CA LYS A 140 -2.01 7.77 -22.26
C LYS A 140 -2.98 7.98 -21.10
N VAL A 141 -2.56 8.75 -20.11
CA VAL A 141 -3.44 9.14 -19.01
C VAL A 141 -4.53 10.05 -19.58
N ARG A 142 -5.77 9.61 -19.48
CA ARG A 142 -6.92 10.44 -19.90
C ARG A 142 -7.20 11.45 -18.79
N LYS A 143 -7.16 12.74 -19.13
CA LYS A 143 -7.60 13.79 -18.21
C LYS A 143 -9.06 13.58 -17.85
N LEU A 144 -9.40 13.69 -16.58
CA LEU A 144 -10.79 13.75 -16.14
C LEU A 144 -11.47 14.99 -16.75
N SER A 145 -12.75 14.90 -17.00
CA SER A 145 -13.53 16.09 -17.35
C SER A 145 -13.67 16.95 -16.09
N GLY A 146 -13.75 18.28 -16.22
CA GLY A 146 -13.88 19.18 -15.07
C GLY A 146 -15.04 18.83 -14.14
N TRP A 147 -16.15 18.30 -14.69
CA TRP A 147 -17.27 17.82 -13.89
C TRP A 147 -16.92 16.57 -13.08
N ALA A 148 -16.12 15.67 -13.63
CA ALA A 148 -15.65 14.47 -12.92
C ALA A 148 -14.66 14.84 -11.80
N GLU A 149 -13.81 15.85 -12.00
CA GLU A 149 -12.93 16.37 -10.95
C GLU A 149 -13.74 16.94 -9.78
N VAL A 150 -14.77 17.74 -10.06
CA VAL A 150 -15.68 18.27 -9.03
C VAL A 150 -16.39 17.13 -8.29
N ALA A 151 -16.86 16.11 -8.99
CA ALA A 151 -17.51 14.95 -8.37
C ALA A 151 -16.57 14.17 -7.46
N VAL A 152 -15.29 14.00 -7.84
CA VAL A 152 -14.28 13.36 -7.01
C VAL A 152 -14.00 14.17 -5.76
N ILE A 153 -13.80 15.49 -5.88
CA ILE A 153 -13.58 16.38 -4.74
C ILE A 153 -14.78 16.34 -3.78
N ALA A 154 -16.00 16.44 -4.31
CA ALA A 154 -17.21 16.35 -3.51
C ALA A 154 -17.32 14.98 -2.80
N GLY A 155 -16.97 13.90 -3.49
CA GLY A 155 -16.92 12.55 -2.91
C GLY A 155 -15.95 12.46 -1.75
N ILE A 156 -14.74 13.01 -1.89
CA ILE A 156 -13.73 13.07 -0.83
C ILE A 156 -14.26 13.85 0.39
N VAL A 157 -14.86 15.04 0.17
CA VAL A 157 -15.41 15.85 1.25
C VAL A 157 -16.53 15.12 1.99
N VAL A 158 -17.46 14.51 1.27
CA VAL A 158 -18.57 13.73 1.86
C VAL A 158 -18.04 12.53 2.64
N TRP A 159 -17.05 11.82 2.09
CA TRP A 159 -16.39 10.70 2.78
C TRP A 159 -15.72 11.17 4.07
N THR A 160 -14.91 12.24 4.01
CA THR A 160 -14.20 12.80 5.16
C THR A 160 -15.17 13.19 6.27
N ILE A 161 -16.23 13.94 5.95
CA ILE A 161 -17.25 14.34 6.93
C ILE A 161 -17.98 13.11 7.48
N GLY A 162 -18.38 12.18 6.62
CA GLY A 162 -19.13 10.98 7.01
C GLY A 162 -18.33 10.08 7.95
N VAL A 163 -17.08 9.78 7.61
CA VAL A 163 -16.21 8.95 8.46
C VAL A 163 -15.83 9.69 9.73
N GLY A 164 -15.50 11.00 9.63
CA GLY A 164 -15.26 11.83 10.80
C GLY A 164 -16.43 11.82 11.78
N TYR A 165 -17.67 11.95 11.29
CA TYR A 165 -18.86 11.84 12.13
C TYR A 165 -19.02 10.45 12.75
N LEU A 166 -18.82 9.37 11.98
CA LEU A 166 -18.90 8.00 12.50
C LEU A 166 -17.86 7.76 13.61
N LEU A 167 -16.66 8.29 13.47
CA LEU A 167 -15.61 8.18 14.50
C LEU A 167 -15.98 8.88 15.80
N THR A 168 -16.75 9.98 15.75
CA THR A 168 -17.25 10.64 16.98
C THR A 168 -18.25 9.79 17.76
N LEU A 169 -18.88 8.81 17.09
CA LEU A 169 -19.83 7.89 17.74
C LEU A 169 -19.13 6.70 18.41
N ILE A 170 -17.87 6.43 18.03
CA ILE A 170 -17.07 5.36 18.63
C ILE A 170 -16.35 5.97 19.84
N ASP A 171 -16.63 5.40 21.03
CA ASP A 171 -15.94 5.81 22.25
C ASP A 171 -14.55 5.12 22.28
N MET A 172 -13.55 5.84 21.77
CA MET A 172 -12.20 5.28 21.63
C MET A 172 -11.38 5.32 22.93
N GLY A 173 -11.92 5.89 24.02
CA GLY A 173 -11.33 5.84 25.37
C GLY A 173 -9.86 6.28 25.47
N THR A 174 -9.37 7.07 24.50
CA THR A 174 -7.98 7.46 24.47
C THR A 174 -7.72 8.60 25.44
N GLU A 175 -6.91 8.34 26.46
CA GLU A 175 -6.41 9.35 27.40
C GLU A 175 -5.48 10.37 26.71
N LEU A 176 -4.96 10.05 25.50
CA LEU A 176 -4.03 10.86 24.71
C LEU A 176 -4.48 12.29 24.45
N PHE A 177 -5.78 12.53 24.31
CA PHE A 177 -6.32 13.85 23.98
C PHE A 177 -7.16 14.45 25.11
N ASN A 178 -7.01 13.94 26.33
CA ASN A 178 -7.66 14.46 27.53
C ASN A 178 -9.19 14.58 27.39
N GLY A 179 -9.81 13.64 26.65
CA GLY A 179 -11.24 13.60 26.37
C GLY A 179 -11.73 14.62 25.32
N ASN A 180 -10.82 15.30 24.60
CA ASN A 180 -11.22 16.22 23.55
C ASN A 180 -11.45 15.48 22.22
N ARG A 181 -12.67 15.02 22.02
CA ARG A 181 -13.14 14.25 20.87
C ARG A 181 -12.87 14.91 19.51
N THR A 182 -12.92 16.24 19.46
CA THR A 182 -12.67 16.99 18.22
C THR A 182 -11.21 16.90 17.80
N LEU A 183 -10.27 16.96 18.76
CA LEU A 183 -8.84 16.79 18.48
C LEU A 183 -8.50 15.36 18.07
N GLU A 184 -9.13 14.35 18.69
CA GLU A 184 -8.97 12.95 18.28
C GLU A 184 -9.35 12.73 16.81
N VAL A 185 -10.49 13.25 16.38
CA VAL A 185 -10.95 13.14 15.00
C VAL A 185 -10.00 13.85 14.04
N ILE A 186 -9.51 15.04 14.37
CA ILE A 186 -8.61 15.82 13.50
C ILE A 186 -7.24 15.15 13.36
N VAL A 187 -6.71 14.56 14.43
CA VAL A 187 -5.35 13.98 14.44
C VAL A 187 -5.34 12.55 13.90
N CYS A 188 -6.43 11.80 14.07
CA CYS A 188 -6.54 10.43 13.54
C CYS A 188 -6.99 10.39 12.07
N TYR A 189 -7.22 11.54 11.43
CA TYR A 189 -7.57 11.70 10.03
C TYR A 189 -6.40 12.20 9.22
#